data_6e22cfd127c360842c483bc58986875c
#
_entry.id   6e22cfd127c360842c483bc58986875c
#
_cell.length_a   1.000
_cell.length_b   1.000
_cell.length_c   1.000
_cell.angle_alpha   90.00
_cell.angle_beta   90.00
_cell.angle_gamma   90.00
#
_symmetry.space_group_name_H-M   'P 1'
#
loop_
_entity.id
_entity.type
_entity.pdbx_description
1 polymer ?
#
loop_
_entity_poly.entity_id
_entity_poly.type
_entity_poly.pdbx_seq_one_letter_code
_entity_poly.pdbx_strand_id
1 'polypeptide(L)'
;MSYIEVSHISKSYGRKKILNDITFTADKGECIGIVGANGCGKPTLPKVLCGAHRPDSGDILYDGSSPLSRKSVFRKLVGYVPQENPLFDNLTVLDNLKLWYCDSTHNLKNDIKSGIIADFGIDKYLHSTVRTLSGGMKKRLSIACSIAGDPSILILDEPGASLDIVCKEDIKNYMLKYISDGGIIIIASHEEGELSVCSRMFLMNDGVLSDIAPGTSLSSLIGRLK
;
A
#
# COMPACT_ATOMS: atom_id res chain seq x y z
N MET A 1 11.55 4.24 -19.61
CA MET A 1 11.29 2.88 -19.14
C MET A 1 10.63 3.04 -17.79
N SER A 2 9.40 2.59 -17.63
CA SER A 2 8.63 2.78 -16.38
C SER A 2 9.27 2.02 -15.23
N TYR A 3 9.13 2.53 -14.00
CA TYR A 3 9.70 1.89 -12.82
C TYR A 3 8.92 0.64 -12.40
N ILE A 4 7.60 0.65 -12.60
CA ILE A 4 6.71 -0.48 -12.44
C ILE A 4 6.10 -0.83 -13.79
N GLU A 5 6.19 -2.10 -14.18
CA GLU A 5 5.51 -2.63 -15.35
C GLU A 5 4.73 -3.88 -14.92
N VAL A 6 3.41 -3.83 -15.05
CA VAL A 6 2.49 -4.94 -14.79
C VAL A 6 1.87 -5.34 -16.12
N SER A 7 2.07 -6.57 -16.54
CA SER A 7 1.69 -7.05 -17.87
C SER A 7 0.86 -8.31 -17.79
N HIS A 8 -0.41 -8.22 -18.23
CA HIS A 8 -1.33 -9.36 -18.40
C HIS A 8 -1.52 -10.24 -17.15
N ILE A 9 -1.48 -9.63 -15.95
CA ILE A 9 -1.63 -10.35 -14.69
C ILE A 9 -3.05 -10.90 -14.57
N SER A 10 -3.13 -12.21 -14.37
CA SER A 10 -4.38 -12.90 -14.06
C SER A 10 -4.24 -13.73 -12.78
N LYS A 11 -5.36 -13.81 -12.01
CA LYS A 11 -5.41 -14.59 -10.76
C LYS A 11 -6.79 -15.18 -10.55
N SER A 12 -6.82 -16.47 -10.22
CA SER A 12 -8.06 -17.20 -9.89
C SER A 12 -7.96 -17.86 -8.52
N TYR A 13 -9.08 -18.05 -7.87
CA TYR A 13 -9.25 -18.92 -6.70
C TYR A 13 -10.27 -19.99 -7.02
N GLY A 14 -9.81 -21.24 -7.13
CA GLY A 14 -10.62 -22.32 -7.64
C GLY A 14 -11.09 -22.03 -9.07
N ARG A 15 -12.42 -22.00 -9.29
CA ARG A 15 -13.01 -21.72 -10.60
C ARG A 15 -13.31 -20.23 -10.85
N LYS A 16 -13.15 -19.37 -9.83
CA LYS A 16 -13.47 -17.95 -9.93
C LYS A 16 -12.24 -17.15 -10.32
N LYS A 17 -12.26 -16.52 -11.50
CA LYS A 17 -11.25 -15.56 -11.95
C LYS A 17 -11.48 -14.24 -11.21
N ILE A 18 -10.47 -13.74 -10.50
CA ILE A 18 -10.53 -12.52 -9.66
C ILE A 18 -9.80 -11.37 -10.30
N LEU A 19 -8.63 -11.63 -10.90
CA LEU A 19 -7.92 -10.65 -11.73
C LEU A 19 -7.89 -11.19 -13.15
N ASN A 20 -8.19 -10.32 -14.10
CA ASN A 20 -8.34 -10.68 -15.50
C ASN A 20 -7.59 -9.69 -16.38
N ASP A 21 -6.40 -10.08 -16.81
CA ASP A 21 -5.59 -9.32 -17.77
C ASP A 21 -5.22 -7.90 -17.28
N ILE A 22 -4.76 -7.79 -16.05
CA ILE A 22 -4.36 -6.52 -15.46
C ILE A 22 -3.06 -6.05 -16.09
N THR A 23 -3.09 -4.84 -16.69
CA THR A 23 -1.93 -4.22 -17.32
C THR A 23 -1.90 -2.73 -16.97
N PHE A 24 -0.78 -2.26 -16.42
CA PHE A 24 -0.52 -0.85 -16.17
C PHE A 24 0.97 -0.61 -15.89
N THR A 25 1.38 0.64 -15.93
CA THR A 25 2.73 1.09 -15.60
C THR A 25 2.69 2.19 -14.56
N ALA A 26 3.80 2.38 -13.81
CA ALA A 26 3.98 3.54 -12.94
C ALA A 26 5.43 4.02 -12.97
N ASP A 27 5.60 5.33 -12.81
CA ASP A 27 6.88 6.01 -12.73
C ASP A 27 7.14 6.57 -11.33
N LYS A 28 8.39 6.93 -11.03
CA LYS A 28 8.77 7.52 -9.74
C LYS A 28 7.98 8.80 -9.47
N GLY A 29 7.55 8.97 -8.23
CA GLY A 29 6.74 10.12 -7.81
C GLY A 29 5.26 10.02 -8.20
N GLU A 30 4.78 8.87 -8.71
CA GLU A 30 3.37 8.66 -9.00
C GLU A 30 2.61 8.03 -7.83
N CYS A 31 1.35 8.43 -7.70
CA CYS A 31 0.36 7.76 -6.87
C CYS A 31 -0.76 7.24 -7.75
N ILE A 32 -0.95 5.91 -7.75
CA ILE A 32 -1.99 5.23 -8.51
C ILE A 32 -3.11 4.80 -7.56
N GLY A 33 -4.31 5.33 -7.79
CA GLY A 33 -5.53 4.95 -7.09
C GLY A 33 -6.27 3.81 -7.79
N ILE A 34 -6.72 2.82 -7.05
CA ILE A 34 -7.57 1.73 -7.54
C ILE A 34 -8.91 1.79 -6.82
N VAL A 35 -9.95 2.08 -7.57
CA VAL A 35 -11.32 2.22 -7.09
C VAL A 35 -12.17 1.08 -7.64
N GLY A 36 -13.17 0.61 -6.90
CA GLY A 36 -14.07 -0.42 -7.40
C GLY A 36 -15.06 -0.90 -6.33
N ALA A 37 -16.07 -1.63 -6.73
CA ALA A 37 -17.06 -2.21 -5.82
C ALA A 37 -16.44 -3.28 -4.90
N ASN A 38 -17.14 -3.60 -3.82
CA ASN A 38 -16.73 -4.72 -2.97
C ASN A 38 -16.79 -6.04 -3.75
N GLY A 39 -15.73 -6.85 -3.61
CA GLY A 39 -15.63 -8.14 -4.30
C GLY A 39 -15.13 -8.10 -5.73
N CYS A 40 -14.84 -6.92 -6.32
CA CYS A 40 -14.30 -6.78 -7.68
C CYS A 40 -12.84 -7.22 -7.86
N GLY A 41 -12.12 -7.54 -6.77
CA GLY A 41 -10.73 -7.99 -6.82
C GLY A 41 -9.71 -7.04 -6.17
N LYS A 42 -10.12 -5.86 -5.65
CA LYS A 42 -9.23 -4.87 -5.01
C LYS A 42 -8.24 -5.48 -4.01
N PRO A 43 -8.63 -6.31 -3.02
CA PRO A 43 -7.64 -6.84 -2.07
C PRO A 43 -6.70 -7.89 -2.69
N THR A 44 -7.02 -8.43 -3.86
CA THR A 44 -6.19 -9.44 -4.53
C THR A 44 -5.02 -8.80 -5.28
N LEU A 45 -5.24 -7.67 -5.94
CA LEU A 45 -4.20 -7.00 -6.71
C LEU A 45 -3.03 -6.53 -5.82
N PRO A 46 -3.22 -5.81 -4.70
CA PRO A 46 -2.17 -5.51 -3.72
C PRO A 46 -1.36 -6.73 -3.29
N LYS A 47 -2.04 -7.85 -2.99
CA LYS A 47 -1.39 -9.10 -2.57
C LYS A 47 -0.53 -9.74 -3.67
N VAL A 48 -0.92 -9.58 -4.92
CA VAL A 48 -0.10 -10.03 -6.07
C VAL A 48 1.10 -9.09 -6.25
N LEU A 49 0.88 -7.78 -6.19
CA LEU A 49 1.93 -6.77 -6.37
C LEU A 49 2.98 -6.79 -5.25
N CYS A 50 2.63 -7.17 -4.02
CA CYS A 50 3.60 -7.33 -2.93
C CYS A 50 4.22 -8.74 -2.85
N GLY A 51 3.80 -9.66 -3.71
CA GLY A 51 4.32 -11.04 -3.75
C GLY A 51 3.73 -11.98 -2.70
N ALA A 52 2.72 -11.55 -1.94
CA ALA A 52 2.00 -12.42 -1.01
C ALA A 52 1.23 -13.52 -1.75
N HIS A 53 0.72 -13.21 -2.96
CA HIS A 53 0.08 -14.17 -3.84
C HIS A 53 0.80 -14.22 -5.19
N ARG A 54 1.06 -15.41 -5.70
CA ARG A 54 1.60 -15.59 -7.04
C ARG A 54 0.48 -15.46 -8.08
N PRO A 55 0.65 -14.67 -9.16
CA PRO A 55 -0.29 -14.66 -10.26
C PRO A 55 -0.31 -16.00 -11.00
N ASP A 56 -1.39 -16.31 -11.70
CA ASP A 56 -1.52 -17.52 -12.51
C ASP A 56 -0.87 -17.31 -13.89
N SER A 57 -0.89 -16.07 -14.41
CA SER A 57 -0.22 -15.66 -15.65
C SER A 57 0.16 -14.19 -15.61
N GLY A 58 0.97 -13.77 -16.59
CA GLY A 58 1.50 -12.42 -16.72
C GLY A 58 2.84 -12.23 -16.01
N ASP A 59 3.38 -11.02 -16.09
CA ASP A 59 4.67 -10.68 -15.46
C ASP A 59 4.61 -9.30 -14.78
N ILE A 60 5.52 -9.11 -13.84
CA ILE A 60 5.72 -7.86 -13.10
C ILE A 60 7.20 -7.53 -13.19
N LEU A 61 7.53 -6.28 -13.53
CA LEU A 61 8.88 -5.75 -13.44
C LEU A 61 8.89 -4.57 -12.47
N TYR A 62 9.87 -4.56 -11.57
CA TYR A 62 10.20 -3.45 -10.69
C TYR A 62 11.64 -3.05 -10.96
N ASP A 63 11.85 -1.82 -11.44
CA ASP A 63 13.16 -1.32 -11.87
C ASP A 63 13.85 -2.32 -12.82
N GLY A 64 13.11 -2.79 -13.82
CA GLY A 64 13.57 -3.77 -14.81
C GLY A 64 13.82 -5.19 -14.31
N SER A 65 13.54 -5.48 -13.04
CA SER A 65 13.75 -6.80 -12.42
C SER A 65 12.43 -7.52 -12.16
N SER A 66 12.31 -8.80 -12.59
CA SER A 66 11.11 -9.60 -12.29
C SER A 66 11.15 -10.15 -10.86
N PRO A 67 10.22 -9.68 -9.98
CA PRO A 67 10.10 -10.20 -8.62
C PRO A 67 9.53 -11.63 -8.60
N LEU A 68 8.86 -12.06 -9.66
CA LEU A 68 8.29 -13.42 -9.76
C LEU A 68 9.38 -14.49 -9.90
N SER A 69 10.49 -14.13 -10.54
CA SER A 69 11.69 -14.98 -10.63
C SER A 69 12.65 -14.79 -9.44
N ARG A 70 12.68 -13.61 -8.82
CA ARG A 70 13.57 -13.28 -7.72
C ARG A 70 12.80 -12.62 -6.57
N LYS A 71 12.28 -13.42 -5.64
CA LYS A 71 11.46 -12.95 -4.51
C LYS A 71 12.12 -11.87 -3.63
N SER A 72 13.45 -11.79 -3.61
CA SER A 72 14.17 -10.73 -2.89
C SER A 72 13.86 -9.32 -3.42
N VAL A 73 13.40 -9.18 -4.67
CA VAL A 73 12.98 -7.90 -5.26
C VAL A 73 11.76 -7.37 -4.54
N PHE A 74 10.74 -8.20 -4.28
CA PHE A 74 9.58 -7.78 -3.47
C PHE A 74 10.03 -7.25 -2.11
N ARG A 75 10.82 -8.04 -1.37
CA ARG A 75 11.25 -7.70 -0.02
C ARG A 75 12.08 -6.41 0.04
N LYS A 76 12.85 -6.13 -1.02
CA LYS A 76 13.73 -4.94 -1.07
C LYS A 76 12.99 -3.69 -1.54
N LEU A 77 12.07 -3.82 -2.50
CA LEU A 77 11.49 -2.66 -3.17
C LEU A 77 10.05 -2.33 -2.75
N VAL A 78 9.35 -3.27 -2.08
CA VAL A 78 7.92 -3.13 -1.82
C VAL A 78 7.63 -3.13 -0.32
N GLY A 79 7.01 -2.04 0.16
CA GLY A 79 6.31 -1.98 1.43
C GLY A 79 4.82 -2.26 1.22
N TYR A 80 4.21 -3.06 2.09
CA TYR A 80 2.79 -3.37 1.99
C TYR A 80 2.07 -3.13 3.31
N VAL A 81 1.04 -2.31 3.26
CA VAL A 81 0.13 -2.03 4.38
C VAL A 81 -1.22 -2.65 4.06
N PRO A 82 -1.54 -3.82 4.60
CA PRO A 82 -2.85 -4.45 4.41
C PRO A 82 -3.95 -3.68 5.16
N GLN A 83 -5.20 -3.98 4.81
CA GLN A 83 -6.37 -3.46 5.50
C GLN A 83 -6.34 -3.80 7.00
N GLU A 84 -6.04 -5.06 7.34
CA GLU A 84 -5.77 -5.50 8.71
C GLU A 84 -4.31 -5.20 9.08
N ASN A 85 -4.07 -4.78 10.33
CA ASN A 85 -2.73 -4.44 10.78
C ASN A 85 -1.94 -5.73 11.13
N PRO A 86 -0.85 -6.07 10.42
CA PRO A 86 -0.06 -7.28 10.68
C PRO A 86 0.91 -7.06 11.85
N LEU A 87 0.39 -6.68 12.99
CA LEU A 87 1.15 -6.38 14.19
C LEU A 87 1.03 -7.52 15.22
N PHE A 88 2.08 -7.71 16.00
CA PHE A 88 2.07 -8.64 17.12
C PHE A 88 1.45 -7.95 18.34
N ASP A 89 0.17 -8.16 18.57
CA ASP A 89 -0.63 -7.48 19.60
C ASP A 89 -0.07 -7.63 21.04
N ASN A 90 0.59 -8.75 21.34
CA ASN A 90 1.15 -9.04 22.66
C ASN A 90 2.57 -8.48 22.87
N LEU A 91 3.20 -7.95 21.83
CA LEU A 91 4.50 -7.31 21.92
C LEU A 91 4.35 -5.81 22.14
N THR A 92 5.42 -5.16 22.61
CA THR A 92 5.47 -3.70 22.69
C THR A 92 5.58 -3.10 21.27
N VAL A 93 5.28 -1.81 21.16
CA VAL A 93 5.52 -1.03 19.93
C VAL A 93 6.99 -1.14 19.51
N LEU A 94 7.93 -0.95 20.47
CA LEU A 94 9.35 -1.05 20.19
C LEU A 94 9.77 -2.43 19.70
N ASP A 95 9.20 -3.51 20.25
CA ASP A 95 9.55 -4.86 19.81
C ASP A 95 8.99 -5.17 18.43
N ASN A 96 7.78 -4.68 18.10
CA ASN A 96 7.27 -4.72 16.73
C ASN A 96 8.20 -4.00 15.76
N LEU A 97 8.61 -2.76 16.08
CA LEU A 97 9.54 -2.00 15.25
C LEU A 97 10.88 -2.74 15.07
N LYS A 98 11.47 -3.28 16.13
CA LYS A 98 12.72 -4.05 16.04
C LYS A 98 12.61 -5.25 15.08
N LEU A 99 11.48 -5.95 15.07
CA LEU A 99 11.27 -7.07 14.14
C LEU A 99 11.31 -6.64 12.68
N TRP A 100 10.69 -5.49 12.36
CA TRP A 100 10.67 -4.97 10.99
C TRP A 100 11.99 -4.31 10.58
N TYR A 101 12.71 -3.73 11.54
CA TYR A 101 14.01 -3.09 11.32
C TYR A 101 15.21 -4.06 11.35
N CYS A 102 15.00 -5.36 11.62
CA CYS A 102 16.12 -6.31 11.79
C CYS A 102 16.98 -6.47 10.52
N ASP A 103 16.36 -6.41 9.33
CA ASP A 103 17.03 -6.49 8.04
C ASP A 103 17.06 -5.12 7.31
N SER A 104 16.73 -4.03 8.01
CA SER A 104 16.67 -2.68 7.46
C SER A 104 18.06 -2.04 7.36
N THR A 105 18.26 -1.25 6.30
CA THR A 105 19.38 -0.30 6.20
C THR A 105 19.15 0.96 7.00
N HIS A 106 17.91 1.26 7.39
CA HIS A 106 17.51 2.39 8.21
C HIS A 106 17.88 2.18 9.68
N ASN A 107 18.20 3.29 10.36
CA ASN A 107 18.51 3.25 11.77
C ASN A 107 17.26 3.56 12.60
N LEU A 108 16.72 2.54 13.28
CA LEU A 108 15.55 2.67 14.15
C LEU A 108 15.65 3.83 15.15
N LYS A 109 16.84 4.09 15.72
CA LYS A 109 17.02 5.19 16.68
C LYS A 109 16.86 6.56 16.04
N ASN A 110 17.26 6.72 14.78
CA ASN A 110 17.08 7.95 14.04
C ASN A 110 15.61 8.18 13.72
N ASP A 111 14.90 7.14 13.26
CA ASP A 111 13.49 7.22 12.92
C ASP A 111 12.60 7.48 14.14
N ILE A 112 12.99 7.00 15.32
CA ILE A 112 12.36 7.36 16.59
C ILE A 112 12.56 8.85 16.93
N LYS A 113 13.71 9.45 16.59
CA LYS A 113 14.01 10.84 16.94
C LYS A 113 13.45 11.88 15.99
N SER A 114 13.48 11.61 14.67
CA SER A 114 13.21 12.60 13.64
C SER A 114 12.70 11.99 12.31
N GLY A 115 12.31 10.72 12.30
CA GLY A 115 11.73 10.06 11.14
C GLY A 115 10.25 9.79 11.31
N ILE A 116 9.72 8.86 10.52
CA ILE A 116 8.30 8.51 10.46
C ILE A 116 7.70 8.13 11.82
N ILE A 117 8.50 7.54 12.72
CA ILE A 117 8.05 7.11 14.04
C ILE A 117 7.72 8.35 14.89
N ALA A 118 8.55 9.39 14.83
CA ALA A 118 8.29 10.68 15.46
C ALA A 118 7.16 11.43 14.78
N ASP A 119 7.17 11.50 13.43
CA ASP A 119 6.14 12.19 12.63
C ASP A 119 4.73 11.65 12.94
N PHE A 120 4.59 10.35 13.18
CA PHE A 120 3.34 9.70 13.56
C PHE A 120 3.04 9.71 15.07
N GLY A 121 3.94 10.28 15.90
CA GLY A 121 3.80 10.31 17.36
C GLY A 121 3.87 8.94 18.03
N ILE A 122 4.43 7.95 17.36
CA ILE A 122 4.59 6.56 17.84
C ILE A 122 5.67 6.48 18.91
N ASP A 123 6.65 7.38 18.88
CA ASP A 123 7.74 7.51 19.82
C ASP A 123 7.27 7.59 21.29
N LYS A 124 6.10 8.16 21.52
CA LYS A 124 5.47 8.31 22.85
C LYS A 124 4.95 6.99 23.43
N TYR A 125 4.80 5.95 22.59
CA TYR A 125 4.15 4.68 22.94
C TYR A 125 5.09 3.47 22.85
N LEU A 126 6.41 3.67 22.72
CA LEU A 126 7.40 2.60 22.48
C LEU A 126 7.29 1.42 23.46
N HIS A 127 6.98 1.70 24.72
CA HIS A 127 6.87 0.67 25.77
C HIS A 127 5.43 0.17 25.99
N SER A 128 4.47 0.72 25.27
CA SER A 128 3.07 0.26 25.33
C SER A 128 2.91 -1.04 24.54
N THR A 129 2.08 -1.95 25.04
CA THR A 129 1.69 -3.17 24.31
C THR A 129 0.77 -2.78 23.16
N VAL A 130 0.98 -3.34 21.96
CA VAL A 130 0.22 -2.97 20.74
C VAL A 130 -1.29 -3.16 20.91
N ARG A 131 -1.74 -4.18 21.65
CA ARG A 131 -3.17 -4.41 21.95
C ARG A 131 -3.87 -3.22 22.62
N THR A 132 -3.12 -2.36 23.35
CA THR A 132 -3.67 -1.20 24.06
C THR A 132 -3.77 0.06 23.21
N LEU A 133 -3.22 0.03 21.99
CA LEU A 133 -3.27 1.15 21.06
C LEU A 133 -4.65 1.30 20.42
N SER A 134 -5.02 2.55 20.09
CA SER A 134 -6.18 2.82 19.25
C SER A 134 -5.98 2.25 17.82
N GLY A 135 -7.08 2.09 17.07
CA GLY A 135 -7.01 1.64 15.68
C GLY A 135 -6.12 2.54 14.81
N GLY A 136 -6.21 3.87 14.99
CA GLY A 136 -5.37 4.83 14.30
C GLY A 136 -3.88 4.67 14.64
N MET A 137 -3.54 4.48 15.91
CA MET A 137 -2.15 4.24 16.33
C MET A 137 -1.61 2.92 15.78
N LYS A 138 -2.43 1.86 15.76
CA LYS A 138 -2.05 0.59 15.13
C LYS A 138 -1.78 0.76 13.63
N LYS A 139 -2.59 1.54 12.92
CA LYS A 139 -2.40 1.81 11.49
C LYS A 139 -1.11 2.60 11.24
N ARG A 140 -0.86 3.68 12.00
CA ARG A 140 0.39 4.45 11.93
C ARG A 140 1.61 3.55 12.17
N LEU A 141 1.56 2.69 13.19
CA LEU A 141 2.61 1.72 13.47
C LEU A 141 2.79 0.72 12.32
N SER A 142 1.69 0.22 11.73
CA SER A 142 1.72 -0.69 10.57
C SER A 142 2.41 -0.04 9.36
N ILE A 143 2.11 1.23 9.09
CA ILE A 143 2.77 1.99 8.01
C ILE A 143 4.27 2.14 8.33
N ALA A 144 4.63 2.60 9.54
CA ALA A 144 6.02 2.76 9.95
C ALA A 144 6.82 1.44 9.83
N CYS A 145 6.22 0.31 10.19
CA CYS A 145 6.80 -1.00 10.00
C CYS A 145 7.02 -1.34 8.52
N SER A 146 6.03 -1.04 7.67
CA SER A 146 6.07 -1.41 6.24
C SER A 146 7.14 -0.65 5.45
N ILE A 147 7.55 0.52 5.92
CA ILE A 147 8.58 1.36 5.28
C ILE A 147 9.97 1.22 5.92
N ALA A 148 10.10 0.41 6.96
CA ALA A 148 11.37 0.20 7.67
C ALA A 148 12.53 -0.22 6.75
N GLY A 149 12.23 -0.91 5.64
CA GLY A 149 13.19 -1.34 4.63
C GLY A 149 13.52 -0.31 3.55
N ASP A 150 13.05 0.94 3.67
CA ASP A 150 13.17 1.98 2.64
C ASP A 150 12.67 1.53 1.25
N PRO A 151 11.45 1.00 1.15
CA PRO A 151 10.93 0.54 -0.12
C PRO A 151 10.76 1.73 -1.08
N SER A 152 10.96 1.48 -2.39
CA SER A 152 10.67 2.48 -3.44
C SER A 152 9.19 2.45 -3.85
N ILE A 153 8.47 1.40 -3.49
CA ILE A 153 7.06 1.17 -3.82
C ILE A 153 6.30 0.91 -2.52
N LEU A 154 5.26 1.69 -2.27
CA LEU A 154 4.37 1.50 -1.12
C LEU A 154 2.98 1.11 -1.62
N ILE A 155 2.51 -0.05 -1.20
CA ILE A 155 1.18 -0.56 -1.54
C ILE A 155 0.29 -0.44 -0.31
N LEU A 156 -0.83 0.28 -0.45
CA LEU A 156 -1.77 0.56 0.62
C LEU A 156 -3.14 -0.06 0.29
N ASP A 157 -3.64 -0.91 1.17
CA ASP A 157 -4.95 -1.55 1.03
C ASP A 157 -5.91 -0.96 2.08
N GLU A 158 -6.76 -0.03 1.66
CA GLU A 158 -7.71 0.72 2.50
C GLU A 158 -7.09 1.30 3.80
N PRO A 159 -6.02 2.12 3.69
CA PRO A 159 -5.24 2.53 4.86
C PRO A 159 -6.02 3.39 5.86
N GLY A 160 -7.03 4.16 5.42
CA GLY A 160 -7.84 5.05 6.27
C GLY A 160 -9.16 4.44 6.73
N ALA A 161 -9.46 3.19 6.38
CA ALA A 161 -10.72 2.57 6.74
C ALA A 161 -10.94 2.56 8.26
N SER A 162 -12.10 3.08 8.71
CA SER A 162 -12.49 3.15 10.13
C SER A 162 -11.58 4.02 11.03
N LEU A 163 -10.81 4.95 10.46
CA LEU A 163 -9.96 5.86 11.19
C LEU A 163 -10.63 7.23 11.38
N ASP A 164 -10.22 7.94 12.44
CA ASP A 164 -10.60 9.34 12.64
C ASP A 164 -9.95 10.29 11.63
N ILE A 165 -10.50 11.50 11.54
CA ILE A 165 -10.07 12.51 10.55
C ILE A 165 -8.60 12.89 10.73
N VAL A 166 -8.12 12.99 11.97
CA VAL A 166 -6.72 13.38 12.24
C VAL A 166 -5.76 12.30 11.73
N CYS A 167 -6.06 11.04 11.99
CA CYS A 167 -5.24 9.94 11.50
C CYS A 167 -5.24 9.85 9.97
N LYS A 168 -6.39 10.07 9.32
CA LYS A 168 -6.49 10.12 7.85
C LYS A 168 -5.62 11.24 7.26
N GLU A 169 -5.62 12.42 7.88
CA GLU A 169 -4.80 13.57 7.43
C GLU A 169 -3.30 13.28 7.60
N ASP A 170 -2.89 12.67 8.71
CA ASP A 170 -1.48 12.29 8.90
C ASP A 170 -1.01 11.27 7.86
N ILE A 171 -1.84 10.28 7.53
CA ILE A 171 -1.54 9.30 6.47
C ILE A 171 -1.42 10.01 5.13
N LYS A 172 -2.35 10.91 4.79
CA LYS A 172 -2.33 11.69 3.57
C LYS A 172 -1.07 12.55 3.45
N ASN A 173 -0.70 13.27 4.51
CA ASN A 173 0.51 14.09 4.55
C ASN A 173 1.77 13.23 4.35
N TYR A 174 1.81 12.05 4.95
CA TYR A 174 2.87 11.11 4.72
C TYR A 174 2.93 10.63 3.25
N MET A 175 1.79 10.29 2.65
CA MET A 175 1.72 9.91 1.23
C MET A 175 2.28 11.02 0.31
N LEU A 176 1.89 12.27 0.54
CA LEU A 176 2.40 13.42 -0.21
C LEU A 176 3.92 13.56 -0.10
N LYS A 177 4.46 13.44 1.12
CA LYS A 177 5.91 13.47 1.35
C LYS A 177 6.60 12.32 0.63
N TYR A 178 6.10 11.09 0.76
CA TYR A 178 6.68 9.90 0.13
C TYR A 178 6.75 10.02 -1.41
N ILE A 179 5.70 10.57 -2.04
CA ILE A 179 5.64 10.85 -3.48
C ILE A 179 6.65 11.94 -3.85
N SER A 180 6.74 13.04 -3.06
CA SER A 180 7.68 14.13 -3.32
C SER A 180 9.15 13.69 -3.24
N ASP A 181 9.43 12.68 -2.42
CA ASP A 181 10.75 12.07 -2.28
C ASP A 181 11.05 11.03 -3.41
N GLY A 182 10.14 10.91 -4.39
CA GLY A 182 10.29 10.02 -5.55
C GLY A 182 9.77 8.59 -5.33
N GLY A 183 9.13 8.31 -4.20
CA GLY A 183 8.46 7.04 -3.95
C GLY A 183 7.23 6.85 -4.84
N ILE A 184 6.84 5.60 -5.06
CA ILE A 184 5.64 5.24 -5.83
C ILE A 184 4.60 4.70 -4.86
N ILE A 185 3.36 5.16 -4.97
CA ILE A 185 2.24 4.62 -4.18
C ILE A 185 1.23 3.95 -5.10
N ILE A 186 0.80 2.74 -4.71
CA ILE A 186 -0.39 2.09 -5.26
C ILE A 186 -1.38 1.93 -4.12
N ILE A 187 -2.52 2.59 -4.21
CA ILE A 187 -3.52 2.58 -3.15
C ILE A 187 -4.85 2.02 -3.66
N ALA A 188 -5.36 0.99 -2.98
CA ALA A 188 -6.75 0.56 -3.12
C ALA A 188 -7.57 1.27 -2.05
N SER A 189 -8.50 2.14 -2.45
CA SER A 189 -9.32 2.91 -1.51
C SER A 189 -10.67 3.30 -2.13
N HIS A 190 -11.59 3.68 -1.27
CA HIS A 190 -12.86 4.33 -1.61
C HIS A 190 -13.01 5.70 -0.92
N GLU A 191 -12.00 6.14 -0.17
CA GLU A 191 -11.97 7.41 0.55
C GLU A 191 -11.48 8.53 -0.36
N GLU A 192 -12.31 9.57 -0.56
CA GLU A 192 -12.01 10.70 -1.46
C GLU A 192 -10.73 11.44 -1.05
N GLY A 193 -10.53 11.62 0.26
CA GLY A 193 -9.34 12.28 0.80
C GLY A 193 -8.02 11.58 0.43
N GLU A 194 -8.00 10.24 0.43
CA GLU A 194 -6.84 9.44 0.03
C GLU A 194 -6.63 9.47 -1.49
N LEU A 195 -7.73 9.34 -2.24
CA LEU A 195 -7.69 9.34 -3.70
C LEU A 195 -7.33 10.71 -4.29
N SER A 196 -7.54 11.80 -3.53
CA SER A 196 -7.15 13.15 -3.96
C SER A 196 -5.63 13.34 -4.15
N VAL A 197 -4.83 12.44 -3.60
CA VAL A 197 -3.35 12.44 -3.75
C VAL A 197 -2.92 11.73 -5.04
N CYS A 198 -3.81 10.92 -5.64
CA CYS A 198 -3.47 10.09 -6.79
C CYS A 198 -3.32 10.94 -8.06
N SER A 199 -2.20 10.74 -8.76
CA SER A 199 -1.96 11.33 -10.09
C SER A 199 -2.75 10.62 -11.20
N ARG A 200 -3.01 9.32 -11.01
CA ARG A 200 -3.80 8.49 -11.93
C ARG A 200 -4.72 7.57 -11.14
N MET A 201 -5.87 7.26 -11.70
CA MET A 201 -6.83 6.35 -11.08
C MET A 201 -7.34 5.31 -12.08
N PHE A 202 -7.57 4.10 -11.58
CA PHE A 202 -8.19 3.00 -12.31
C PHE A 202 -9.48 2.57 -11.62
N LEU A 203 -10.50 2.29 -12.43
CA LEU A 203 -11.70 1.60 -12.01
C LEU A 203 -11.48 0.09 -12.16
N MET A 204 -11.59 -0.64 -11.07
CA MET A 204 -11.60 -2.09 -11.09
C MET A 204 -13.05 -2.59 -11.12
N ASN A 205 -13.41 -3.28 -12.18
CA ASN A 205 -14.70 -3.95 -12.33
C ASN A 205 -14.50 -5.37 -12.88
N ASP A 206 -15.10 -6.36 -12.22
CA ASP A 206 -15.00 -7.79 -12.58
C ASP A 206 -13.55 -8.26 -12.87
N GLY A 207 -12.61 -7.76 -12.05
CA GLY A 207 -11.21 -8.11 -12.16
C GLY A 207 -10.45 -7.46 -13.31
N VAL A 208 -11.03 -6.50 -14.00
CA VAL A 208 -10.41 -5.72 -15.08
C VAL A 208 -10.17 -4.28 -14.62
N LEU A 209 -9.04 -3.68 -15.01
CA LEU A 209 -8.76 -2.25 -14.80
C LEU A 209 -9.16 -1.45 -16.03
N SER A 210 -9.78 -0.29 -15.81
CA SER A 210 -10.02 0.72 -16.81
C SER A 210 -9.60 2.10 -16.28
N ASP A 211 -8.99 2.92 -17.16
CA ASP A 211 -8.57 4.26 -16.80
C ASP A 211 -9.76 5.14 -16.41
N ILE A 212 -9.57 5.95 -15.38
CA ILE A 212 -10.50 7.00 -14.98
C ILE A 212 -9.98 8.34 -15.53
N ALA A 213 -10.80 9.03 -16.31
CA ALA A 213 -10.42 10.33 -16.84
C ALA A 213 -10.14 11.34 -15.68
N PRO A 214 -9.09 12.18 -15.80
CA PRO A 214 -8.81 13.22 -14.81
C PRO A 214 -10.04 14.09 -14.55
N GLY A 215 -10.29 14.44 -13.28
CA GLY A 215 -11.44 15.26 -12.88
C GLY A 215 -12.77 14.51 -12.77
N THR A 216 -12.80 13.21 -12.96
CA THR A 216 -14.01 12.39 -12.73
C THR A 216 -14.31 12.34 -11.23
N SER A 217 -15.53 12.77 -10.83
CA SER A 217 -15.94 12.67 -9.43
C SER A 217 -16.22 11.23 -9.02
N LEU A 218 -15.88 10.87 -7.77
CA LEU A 218 -16.17 9.52 -7.23
C LEU A 218 -17.66 9.20 -7.26
N SER A 219 -18.53 10.20 -7.06
CA SER A 219 -19.98 10.04 -7.16
C SER A 219 -20.44 9.57 -8.54
N SER A 220 -19.78 10.05 -9.62
CA SER A 220 -20.06 9.59 -10.99
C SER A 220 -19.59 8.16 -11.26
N LEU A 221 -18.56 7.70 -10.54
CA LEU A 221 -18.05 6.32 -10.64
C LEU A 221 -18.98 5.33 -9.93
N ILE A 222 -19.60 5.71 -8.83
CA ILE A 222 -20.57 4.86 -8.11
C ILE A 222 -21.73 4.46 -9.02
N GLY A 223 -22.15 5.34 -9.93
CA GLY A 223 -23.16 5.04 -10.94
C GLY A 223 -22.74 3.97 -11.97
N ARG A 224 -21.44 3.76 -12.17
CA ARG A 224 -20.87 2.74 -13.08
C ARG A 224 -20.58 1.41 -12.37
N LEU A 225 -20.70 1.39 -11.03
CA LEU A 225 -20.43 0.22 -10.19
C LEU A 225 -21.71 -0.55 -9.80
N LYS A 226 -22.87 -0.05 -10.25
CA LYS A 226 -24.20 -0.71 -10.14
C LYS A 226 -24.53 -1.42 -11.44
#